data_7170dd3e550df64a9abcad2899ac1752
#
_entry.id   7170dd3e550df64a9abcad2899ac1752
#
_cell.length_a   1.000
_cell.length_b   1.000
_cell.length_c   1.000
_cell.angle_alpha   90.00
_cell.angle_beta   90.00
_cell.angle_gamma   90.00
#
_symmetry.space_group_name_H-M   'P 1'
#
loop_
_entity.id
_entity.type
_entity.pdbx_description
1 polymer ?
#
loop_
_entity_poly.entity_id
_entity_poly.type
_entity_poly.pdbx_seq_one_letter_code
_entity_poly.pdbx_strand_id
1 'polypeptide(L)'
;MKVSSLINKKSFIELNEKDQIDILSNLNEKKYRLSQINNWVFKNHVSNWREMKNFPLSLIEKLEKTNSLYPLKIIASSKADDSTTQKFIMQTMKGNKIESVLMPTKKRNTVCTVSYTHLRAHETTVY
;
A
#
# COMPACT_ATOMS: atom_id res chain seq x y z
N MET A 1 13.46 1.96 -19.14
CA MET A 1 13.72 1.75 -19.00
C MET A 1 13.73 1.05 -18.42
N LYS A 2 13.61 0.84 -17.90
CA LYS A 2 14.06 0.04 -17.41
C LYS A 2 13.19 -0.70 -16.58
N VAL A 3 12.74 -1.90 -16.95
CA VAL A 3 11.89 -2.79 -16.19
C VAL A 3 12.53 -3.12 -14.86
N SER A 4 13.81 -3.32 -14.86
CA SER A 4 14.50 -3.63 -13.61
C SER A 4 14.39 -2.51 -12.59
N SER A 5 14.41 -1.27 -13.03
CA SER A 5 14.29 -0.17 -12.09
C SER A 5 12.88 -0.06 -11.55
N LEU A 6 11.88 -0.46 -12.32
CA LEU A 6 10.52 -0.46 -11.83
C LEU A 6 10.31 -1.54 -10.78
N ILE A 7 10.91 -2.71 -10.99
CA ILE A 7 10.77 -3.81 -10.06
C ILE A 7 11.39 -3.48 -8.70
N ASN A 8 12.48 -2.75 -8.70
CA ASN A 8 13.16 -2.42 -7.47
C ASN A 8 12.71 -1.11 -6.84
N LYS A 9 11.73 -0.45 -7.45
CA LYS A 9 11.33 0.85 -6.98
C LYS A 9 10.41 0.72 -5.79
N LYS A 10 10.66 1.46 -4.74
CA LYS A 10 9.81 1.46 -3.57
C LYS A 10 8.55 2.27 -3.81
N SER A 11 7.47 1.90 -3.14
CA SER A 11 6.25 2.68 -3.19
C SER A 11 6.46 3.95 -2.38
N PHE A 12 5.60 4.94 -2.59
CA PHE A 12 5.77 6.25 -1.94
C PHE A 12 5.76 6.15 -0.42
N ILE A 13 4.83 5.39 0.15
CA ILE A 13 4.75 5.34 1.62
C ILE A 13 5.90 4.57 2.27
N GLU A 14 6.67 3.80 1.50
CA GLU A 14 7.81 3.11 2.06
C GLU A 14 9.04 4.02 2.17
N LEU A 15 9.04 5.15 1.50
CA LEU A 15 10.18 6.05 1.48
C LEU A 15 10.26 6.86 2.78
N ASN A 16 11.46 7.24 3.16
CA ASN A 16 11.59 8.14 4.30
C ASN A 16 11.16 9.55 3.88
N GLU A 17 11.00 10.42 4.85
CA GLU A 17 10.49 11.77 4.59
C GLU A 17 11.38 12.54 3.62
N LYS A 18 12.67 12.40 3.75
CA LYS A 18 13.60 13.10 2.87
C LYS A 18 13.40 12.73 1.41
N ASP A 19 13.28 11.43 1.15
CA ASP A 19 13.09 10.97 -0.23
C ASP A 19 11.73 11.37 -0.78
N GLN A 20 10.71 11.39 0.07
CA GLN A 20 9.39 11.85 -0.33
C GLN A 20 9.41 13.32 -0.72
N ILE A 21 10.12 14.13 0.06
CA ILE A 21 10.26 15.55 -0.24
C ILE A 21 11.04 15.76 -1.52
N ASP A 22 12.08 14.95 -1.74
CA ASP A 22 12.88 15.04 -2.96
C ASP A 22 12.04 14.76 -4.20
N ILE A 23 11.15 13.76 -4.12
CA ILE A 23 10.24 13.46 -5.23
C ILE A 23 9.34 14.66 -5.52
N LEU A 24 8.76 15.25 -4.49
CA LEU A 24 7.88 16.39 -4.67
C LEU A 24 8.65 17.60 -5.24
N SER A 25 9.87 17.82 -4.78
CA SER A 25 10.71 18.90 -5.31
C SER A 25 10.99 18.69 -6.78
N ASN A 26 11.28 17.47 -7.18
CA ASN A 26 11.54 17.16 -8.58
C ASN A 26 10.32 17.38 -9.47
N LEU A 27 9.12 17.35 -8.88
CA LEU A 27 7.89 17.63 -9.59
C LEU A 27 7.48 19.10 -9.47
N ASN A 28 8.35 19.95 -8.93
CA ASN A 28 8.11 21.37 -8.71
C ASN A 28 6.97 21.62 -7.72
N GLU A 29 6.80 20.72 -6.75
CA GLU A 29 5.79 20.87 -5.72
C GLU A 29 6.43 21.24 -4.39
N LYS A 30 5.67 21.89 -3.53
CA LYS A 30 6.18 22.35 -2.25
C LYS A 30 6.01 21.29 -1.18
N LYS A 31 6.76 21.45 -0.08
CA LYS A 31 6.73 20.51 1.02
C LYS A 31 5.35 20.27 1.61
N TYR A 32 4.47 21.23 1.62
CA TYR A 32 3.17 21.05 2.23
C TYR A 32 2.35 19.96 1.53
N ARG A 33 2.72 19.62 0.29
CA ARG A 33 2.04 18.52 -0.40
C ARG A 33 2.22 17.20 0.33
N LEU A 34 3.38 17.01 0.99
CA LEU A 34 3.59 15.79 1.74
C LEU A 34 2.59 15.67 2.90
N SER A 35 2.33 16.78 3.59
CA SER A 35 1.33 16.79 4.64
C SER A 35 -0.05 16.43 4.10
N GLN A 36 -0.40 16.93 2.92
CA GLN A 36 -1.66 16.59 2.27
C GLN A 36 -1.74 15.12 1.90
N ILE A 37 -0.63 14.57 1.36
CA ILE A 37 -0.58 13.15 1.01
C ILE A 37 -0.78 12.29 2.26
N ASN A 38 -0.09 12.62 3.35
CA ASN A 38 -0.22 11.87 4.59
C ASN A 38 -1.64 11.93 5.13
N ASN A 39 -2.30 13.06 4.99
CA ASN A 39 -3.67 13.21 5.41
C ASN A 39 -4.60 12.30 4.59
N TRP A 40 -4.41 12.25 3.28
CA TRP A 40 -5.21 11.38 2.43
C TRP A 40 -4.97 9.91 2.75
N VAL A 41 -3.72 9.52 2.99
CA VAL A 41 -3.38 8.14 3.27
C VAL A 41 -3.84 7.71 4.67
N PHE A 42 -3.49 8.49 5.70
CA PHE A 42 -3.68 8.04 7.08
C PHE A 42 -4.99 8.46 7.72
N LYS A 43 -5.63 9.49 7.22
CA LYS A 43 -6.94 9.90 7.74
C LYS A 43 -8.08 9.50 6.82
N ASN A 44 -7.91 9.65 5.54
CA ASN A 44 -8.98 9.37 4.58
C ASN A 44 -8.88 7.99 3.94
N HIS A 45 -7.77 7.28 4.18
CA HIS A 45 -7.59 5.89 3.74
C HIS A 45 -7.83 5.69 2.24
N VAL A 46 -7.30 6.61 1.41
CA VAL A 46 -7.46 6.49 -0.04
C VAL A 46 -6.73 5.26 -0.57
N SER A 47 -7.24 4.68 -1.64
CA SER A 47 -6.65 3.49 -2.23
C SER A 47 -5.60 3.79 -3.29
N ASN A 48 -5.67 4.94 -3.90
CA ASN A 48 -4.73 5.29 -4.97
C ASN A 48 -4.62 6.81 -5.09
N TRP A 49 -3.69 7.26 -5.94
CA TRP A 49 -3.45 8.68 -6.11
C TRP A 49 -4.68 9.44 -6.63
N ARG A 50 -5.48 8.80 -7.44
CA ARG A 50 -6.63 9.49 -8.08
C ARG A 50 -7.73 9.85 -7.11
N GLU A 51 -7.74 9.28 -5.92
CA GLU A 51 -8.72 9.62 -4.91
C GLU A 51 -8.37 10.91 -4.16
N MET A 52 -7.18 11.46 -4.40
CA MET A 52 -6.76 12.71 -3.75
C MET A 52 -7.36 13.90 -4.51
N LYS A 53 -8.60 14.22 -4.19
CA LYS A 53 -9.40 15.15 -4.98
C LYS A 53 -8.91 16.58 -5.04
N ASN A 54 -8.17 17.03 -4.04
CA ASN A 54 -7.67 18.41 -4.05
C ASN A 54 -6.35 18.57 -4.79
N PHE A 55 -5.85 17.50 -5.41
CA PHE A 55 -4.63 17.60 -6.19
C PHE A 55 -4.97 17.83 -7.67
N PRO A 56 -4.20 18.66 -8.37
CA PRO A 56 -4.39 18.82 -9.80
C PRO A 56 -4.17 17.50 -10.52
N LEU A 57 -4.91 17.26 -11.57
CA LEU A 57 -4.78 16.02 -12.34
C LEU A 57 -3.36 15.84 -12.88
N SER A 58 -2.71 16.92 -13.30
CA SER A 58 -1.34 16.83 -13.80
C SER A 58 -0.37 16.31 -12.73
N LEU A 59 -0.55 16.74 -11.48
CA LEU A 59 0.28 16.25 -10.39
C LEU A 59 0.01 14.78 -10.12
N ILE A 60 -1.26 14.38 -10.11
CA ILE A 60 -1.64 12.99 -9.90
C ILE A 60 -1.01 12.10 -10.96
N GLU A 61 -1.05 12.49 -12.21
CA GLU A 61 -0.44 11.72 -13.30
C GLU A 61 1.06 11.59 -13.14
N LYS A 62 1.72 12.65 -12.72
CA LYS A 62 3.16 12.60 -12.48
C LYS A 62 3.50 11.67 -11.32
N LEU A 63 2.70 11.70 -10.26
CA LEU A 63 2.93 10.83 -9.12
C LEU A 63 2.69 9.37 -9.49
N GLU A 64 1.68 9.09 -10.27
CA GLU A 64 1.42 7.72 -10.73
C GLU A 64 2.58 7.17 -11.56
N LYS A 65 3.19 8.01 -12.37
CA LYS A 65 4.32 7.58 -13.18
C LYS A 65 5.59 7.41 -12.36
N THR A 66 5.71 8.18 -11.30
CA THR A 66 6.93 8.17 -10.48
C THR A 66 6.94 7.03 -9.50
N ASN A 67 5.87 6.82 -8.77
CA ASN A 67 5.80 5.80 -7.73
C ASN A 67 4.38 5.27 -7.58
N SER A 68 4.24 4.03 -7.17
CA SER A 68 2.95 3.56 -6.68
C SER A 68 2.77 4.13 -5.28
N LEU A 69 1.54 4.26 -4.83
CA LEU A 69 1.28 4.80 -3.49
C LEU A 69 1.59 3.75 -2.43
N TYR A 70 1.12 2.53 -2.62
CA TYR A 70 1.28 1.46 -1.64
C TYR A 70 2.14 0.32 -2.17
N PRO A 71 2.83 -0.40 -1.26
CA PRO A 71 3.66 -1.52 -1.67
C PRO A 71 2.88 -2.80 -1.97
N LEU A 72 1.63 -2.85 -1.56
CA LEU A 72 0.81 -4.04 -1.69
C LEU A 72 -0.47 -3.76 -2.45
N LYS A 73 -0.94 -4.76 -3.17
CA LYS A 73 -2.19 -4.66 -3.90
C LYS A 73 -3.09 -5.81 -3.47
N ILE A 74 -4.34 -5.52 -3.13
CA ILE A 74 -5.30 -6.55 -2.78
C ILE A 74 -5.76 -7.19 -4.07
N ILE A 75 -5.52 -8.49 -4.20
CA ILE A 75 -5.91 -9.22 -5.42
C ILE A 75 -7.11 -10.12 -5.20
N ALA A 76 -7.46 -10.41 -3.96
CA ALA A 76 -8.65 -11.20 -3.66
C ALA A 76 -9.08 -10.97 -2.23
N SER A 77 -10.36 -11.13 -1.95
CA SER A 77 -10.85 -11.08 -0.59
C SER A 77 -12.05 -12.00 -0.45
N SER A 78 -12.25 -12.51 0.74
CA SER A 78 -13.40 -13.33 1.05
C SER A 78 -13.83 -13.08 2.48
N LYS A 79 -15.09 -13.36 2.77
CA LYS A 79 -15.63 -13.12 4.08
C LYS A 79 -16.19 -14.45 4.61
N ALA A 80 -15.96 -14.73 5.88
CA ALA A 80 -16.49 -15.95 6.46
C ALA A 80 -18.01 -15.87 6.55
N ASP A 81 -18.65 -17.01 6.36
CA ASP A 81 -20.10 -17.04 6.28
C ASP A 81 -20.81 -16.52 7.51
N ASP A 82 -20.29 -16.83 8.66
CA ASP A 82 -21.00 -16.56 9.90
C ASP A 82 -20.41 -15.41 10.68
N SER A 83 -19.52 -14.67 10.15
CA SER A 83 -18.85 -13.70 10.97
C SER A 83 -18.41 -12.48 10.20
N THR A 84 -17.81 -11.58 10.92
CA THR A 84 -17.25 -10.40 10.34
C THR A 84 -15.79 -10.61 9.96
N THR A 85 -15.27 -11.83 10.11
CA THR A 85 -13.89 -12.14 9.73
C THR A 85 -13.73 -12.05 8.23
N GLN A 86 -12.71 -11.37 7.81
CA GLN A 86 -12.47 -11.16 6.38
C GLN A 86 -11.02 -11.48 6.04
N LYS A 87 -10.81 -12.22 4.97
CA LYS A 87 -9.48 -12.60 4.51
C LYS A 87 -9.14 -11.82 3.25
N PHE A 88 -7.91 -11.33 3.20
CA PHE A 88 -7.41 -10.64 2.03
C PHE A 88 -6.15 -11.32 1.53
N ILE A 89 -6.02 -11.44 0.22
CA ILE A 89 -4.77 -11.86 -0.39
C ILE A 89 -4.19 -10.64 -1.08
N MET A 90 -2.95 -10.30 -0.72
CA MET A 90 -2.28 -9.15 -1.26
C MET A 90 -1.03 -9.60 -2.01
N GLN A 91 -0.61 -8.82 -2.96
CA GLN A 91 0.56 -9.14 -3.74
C GLN A 91 1.54 -7.98 -3.70
N THR A 92 2.82 -8.31 -3.52
CA THR A 92 3.89 -7.31 -3.55
C THR A 92 4.23 -7.01 -5.01
N MET A 93 5.02 -5.97 -5.23
CA MET A 93 5.47 -5.62 -6.56
C MET A 93 6.34 -6.70 -7.19
N LYS A 94 6.97 -7.55 -6.37
CA LYS A 94 7.80 -8.65 -6.87
C LYS A 94 6.99 -9.92 -7.14
N GLY A 95 5.70 -9.89 -6.87
CA GLY A 95 4.85 -11.04 -7.11
C GLY A 95 4.62 -11.96 -5.92
N ASN A 96 5.24 -11.68 -4.78
CA ASN A 96 5.03 -12.50 -3.58
C ASN A 96 3.63 -12.26 -3.04
N LYS A 97 3.04 -13.28 -2.48
CA LYS A 97 1.68 -13.18 -1.93
C LYS A 97 1.70 -13.19 -0.42
N ILE A 98 0.81 -12.41 0.16
CA ILE A 98 0.65 -12.29 1.60
C ILE A 98 -0.82 -12.46 1.91
N GLU A 99 -1.12 -13.26 2.91
CA GLU A 99 -2.49 -13.40 3.36
C GLU A 99 -2.68 -12.64 4.66
N SER A 100 -3.73 -11.84 4.75
CA SER A 100 -4.08 -11.14 5.97
C SER A 100 -5.52 -11.46 6.34
N VAL A 101 -5.75 -11.66 7.61
CA VAL A 101 -7.10 -11.93 8.12
C VAL A 101 -7.47 -10.82 9.09
N LEU A 102 -8.59 -10.19 8.84
CA LEU A 102 -9.12 -9.16 9.71
C LEU A 102 -10.20 -9.78 10.57
N MET A 103 -10.04 -9.70 11.88
CA MET A 103 -10.98 -10.27 12.83
C MET A 103 -11.51 -9.16 13.73
N PRO A 104 -12.56 -8.45 13.32
CA PRO A 104 -13.08 -7.37 14.14
C PRO A 104 -13.88 -7.93 15.32
N THR A 105 -13.73 -7.30 16.46
CA THR A 105 -14.54 -7.63 17.64
C THR A 105 -15.14 -6.34 18.16
N LYS A 106 -16.00 -6.45 19.17
CA LYS A 106 -16.61 -5.27 19.74
C LYS A 106 -15.61 -4.30 20.35
N LYS A 107 -14.49 -4.83 20.82
CA LYS A 107 -13.50 -3.98 21.49
C LYS A 107 -12.34 -3.57 20.61
N ARG A 108 -12.03 -4.33 19.63
CA ARG A 108 -10.86 -4.01 18.78
C ARG A 108 -10.88 -4.82 17.50
N ASN A 109 -10.04 -4.40 16.55
CA ASN A 109 -9.84 -5.14 15.33
C ASN A 109 -8.47 -5.82 15.42
N THR A 110 -8.42 -7.09 15.09
CA THR A 110 -7.18 -7.85 15.08
C THR A 110 -6.84 -8.21 13.64
N VAL A 111 -5.57 -8.04 13.28
CA VAL A 111 -5.11 -8.40 11.95
C VAL A 111 -3.96 -9.40 12.09
N CYS A 112 -4.06 -10.51 11.41
CA CYS A 112 -3.01 -11.50 11.37
C CYS A 112 -2.49 -11.59 9.94
N THR A 113 -1.22 -11.42 9.72
CA THR A 113 -0.63 -11.41 8.38
C THR A 113 0.45 -12.45 8.25
N VAL A 114 0.43 -13.20 7.15
CA VAL A 114 1.37 -14.27 6.91
C VAL A 114 1.86 -14.20 5.46
N SER A 115 3.14 -14.39 5.24
CA SER A 115 3.70 -14.41 3.90
C SER A 115 3.79 -15.82 3.38
N TYR A 116 3.15 -16.10 2.27
CA TYR A 116 3.21 -17.41 1.66
C TYR A 116 4.61 -17.78 1.19
N THR A 117 5.36 -16.80 0.76
CA THR A 117 6.70 -17.06 0.24
C THR A 117 7.59 -17.73 1.28
N HIS A 118 7.52 -17.26 2.51
CA HIS A 118 8.32 -17.84 3.57
C HIS A 118 7.68 -19.09 4.14
N LEU A 119 6.37 -19.15 4.15
CA LEU A 119 5.71 -20.27 4.75
C LEU A 119 5.84 -21.57 3.97
N ARG A 120 6.16 -21.51 2.72
CA ARG A 120 6.32 -22.74 1.96
C ARG A 120 7.38 -23.65 2.58
N ALA A 121 8.38 -23.03 3.21
CA ALA A 121 9.43 -23.81 3.84
C ALA A 121 9.06 -24.22 5.25
N HIS A 122 8.07 -23.58 5.84
CA HIS A 122 7.70 -23.85 7.22
C HIS A 122 6.22 -23.93 7.37
N GLU A 123 5.61 -24.55 6.43
CA GLU A 123 4.18 -24.50 6.36
C GLU A 123 3.44 -25.01 7.55
N THR A 124 4.05 -25.72 8.39
CA THR A 124 3.32 -26.21 9.50
C THR A 124 3.14 -25.22 10.57
N THR A 125 3.59 -24.13 10.43
CA THR A 125 3.67 -23.36 11.41
C THR A 125 2.59 -22.70 11.59
N VAL A 126 2.08 -22.36 11.81
CA VAL A 126 1.19 -21.78 11.87
C VAL A 126 0.76 -20.93 12.62
N TYR A 127 0.29 -20.44 12.90
CA TYR A 127 -0.24 -19.46 13.61
C TYR A 127 -1.33 -19.88 14.41
#